data_b74199767ff7a23b0f9375c210968ced
#
_entry.id   b74199767ff7a23b0f9375c210968ced
#
_cell.length_a   1.000
_cell.length_b   1.000
_cell.length_c   1.000
_cell.angle_alpha   90.00
_cell.angle_beta   90.00
_cell.angle_gamma   90.00
#
_symmetry.space_group_name_H-M   'P 1'
#
loop_
_entity.id
_entity.type
_entity.pdbx_description
1 polymer ?
#
loop_
_entity_poly.entity_id
_entity_poly.type
_entity_poly.pdbx_seq_one_letter_code
_entity_poly.pdbx_strand_id
1 'polypeptide(L)'
;MPTRPRRLSHLVAAVLAAIATITVSPGATQAAPGSPALTPPLGWNSWNSFGCGITEAQVRQAADAMVSSGMRDAGYQYVVVDDCWFDPQRDSAGNLRSHPTKFASGMKALGDYIHARGLKFGIYQVPNEKTCAQGTGAFPGATGSKGHEAQDARTFASWGVDYLKYDWCSGAGTRDEQVARFSIMRDALRATGRPIVYSINPNSFHAITGDRYNWGEVADLWRTTEDLLDIWQNGNVNSYPMGVGNVLDVTAPLAVQSGPGHWNDPDMLVVGRPGLSLTESRSHFTLWSLLAAPLMAGNDIRTMSGDVSAILRNPRLIAVNQDRLGAGGRRVRDDGNTEVFAKPLSDGSVAVGLFNRGSGTATVSTTAAQIGLSGTGFTLTDQWTGGTSTTSGAISASVPAHGVAAFRVTGGSPIAGTTARLRGAASNRCVDVENGSTANGANTAIQDCTTAASQQWTSWPNGEIRVFGDKCLDANNQGTTNGTRVISWPCNGQANQRWTVEADGSVRNANAGLCLDVERSGTANGSRLVLWTCNGQSNQKWSRS
;
A
#
# COMPACT_ATOMS: atom_id res chain seq x y z
N MET A 1 -86.11 5.16 28.44
CA MET A 1 -85.29 4.40 27.44
C MET A 1 -83.83 4.77 27.66
N PRO A 2 -82.99 3.86 28.13
CA PRO A 2 -81.61 4.21 28.44
C PRO A 2 -80.68 3.91 27.26
N THR A 3 -79.79 4.84 26.99
CA THR A 3 -78.71 4.80 26.00
C THR A 3 -77.54 3.97 26.52
N ARG A 4 -77.09 3.02 25.72
CA ARG A 4 -75.86 2.21 25.98
C ARG A 4 -74.62 2.98 25.59
N PRO A 5 -73.46 2.90 26.34
CA PRO A 5 -72.20 3.46 25.94
C PRO A 5 -71.40 2.51 25.01
N ARG A 6 -70.79 3.07 23.95
CA ARG A 6 -69.87 2.39 23.07
C ARG A 6 -68.51 2.24 23.77
N ARG A 7 -67.99 1.00 23.79
CA ARG A 7 -66.62 0.69 24.22
C ARG A 7 -65.65 1.01 23.05
N LEU A 8 -64.68 1.89 23.27
CA LEU A 8 -63.52 2.05 22.43
C LEU A 8 -62.47 1.00 22.77
N SER A 9 -62.14 0.14 21.83
CA SER A 9 -60.99 -0.80 21.92
C SER A 9 -59.73 -0.09 21.46
N HIS A 10 -58.78 0.11 22.36
CA HIS A 10 -57.44 0.57 22.01
C HIS A 10 -56.60 -0.63 21.54
N LEU A 11 -56.27 -0.68 20.26
CA LEU A 11 -55.22 -1.53 19.72
C LEU A 11 -53.87 -0.87 19.98
N VAL A 12 -53.07 -1.47 20.88
CA VAL A 12 -51.66 -1.10 21.06
C VAL A 12 -50.86 -1.89 20.04
N ALA A 13 -50.38 -1.21 19.01
CA ALA A 13 -49.40 -1.77 18.05
C ALA A 13 -48.00 -1.68 18.67
N ALA A 14 -47.45 -2.81 19.09
CA ALA A 14 -46.05 -2.90 19.50
C ALA A 14 -45.15 -2.86 18.26
N VAL A 15 -44.44 -1.76 18.06
CA VAL A 15 -43.38 -1.63 17.04
C VAL A 15 -42.10 -2.25 17.64
N LEU A 16 -41.74 -3.45 17.21
CA LEU A 16 -40.46 -4.06 17.46
C LEU A 16 -39.42 -3.38 16.56
N ALA A 17 -38.67 -2.45 17.11
CA ALA A 17 -37.46 -1.91 16.44
C ALA A 17 -36.35 -2.96 16.46
N ALA A 18 -36.11 -3.62 15.35
CA ALA A 18 -34.94 -4.46 15.17
C ALA A 18 -33.68 -3.53 15.09
N ILE A 19 -32.94 -3.48 16.18
CA ILE A 19 -31.60 -2.85 16.18
C ILE A 19 -30.67 -3.81 15.44
N ALA A 20 -30.42 -3.52 14.16
CA ALA A 20 -29.35 -4.16 13.43
C ALA A 20 -28.02 -3.61 13.98
N THR A 21 -27.33 -4.41 14.79
CA THR A 21 -25.94 -4.14 15.17
C THR A 21 -25.07 -4.31 13.94
N ILE A 22 -24.70 -3.20 13.31
CA ILE A 22 -23.66 -3.17 12.27
C ILE A 22 -22.33 -3.40 13.00
N THR A 23 -21.83 -4.64 12.94
CA THR A 23 -20.45 -4.91 13.33
C THR A 23 -19.53 -4.31 12.27
N VAL A 24 -19.04 -3.11 12.52
CA VAL A 24 -17.97 -2.49 11.72
C VAL A 24 -16.71 -3.27 11.99
N SER A 25 -16.26 -4.07 11.02
CA SER A 25 -14.91 -4.65 11.04
C SER A 25 -13.90 -3.50 10.99
N PRO A 26 -12.94 -3.41 11.93
CA PRO A 26 -11.92 -2.37 11.86
C PRO A 26 -11.00 -2.66 10.69
N GLY A 27 -10.96 -1.76 9.70
CA GLY A 27 -9.94 -1.79 8.67
C GLY A 27 -10.34 -1.54 7.22
N ALA A 28 -11.61 -1.43 6.89
CA ALA A 28 -12.00 -0.96 5.57
C ALA A 28 -12.13 0.58 5.62
N THR A 29 -11.10 1.29 5.20
CA THR A 29 -11.24 2.72 4.90
C THR A 29 -12.26 2.85 3.78
N GLN A 30 -13.33 3.59 4.04
CA GLN A 30 -14.38 3.82 3.06
C GLN A 30 -13.80 4.68 1.93
N ALA A 31 -14.00 4.25 0.67
CA ALA A 31 -13.54 5.01 -0.49
C ALA A 31 -13.98 6.47 -0.38
N ALA A 32 -13.08 7.39 -0.73
CA ALA A 32 -13.45 8.80 -0.86
C ALA A 32 -14.63 8.90 -1.85
N PRO A 33 -15.74 9.55 -1.49
CA PRO A 33 -16.90 9.65 -2.38
C PRO A 33 -16.49 10.21 -3.75
N GLY A 34 -16.69 9.41 -4.81
CA GLY A 34 -16.41 9.83 -6.19
C GLY A 34 -14.98 9.61 -6.69
N SER A 35 -14.09 8.91 -5.94
CA SER A 35 -12.77 8.55 -6.47
C SER A 35 -12.87 7.67 -7.72
N PRO A 36 -12.16 8.01 -8.82
CA PRO A 36 -12.13 7.21 -10.03
C PRO A 36 -11.24 5.97 -9.94
N ALA A 37 -10.47 5.80 -8.84
CA ALA A 37 -9.51 4.72 -8.62
C ALA A 37 -9.98 3.74 -7.53
N LEU A 38 -11.14 3.10 -7.70
CA LEU A 38 -11.66 2.11 -6.73
C LEU A 38 -10.83 0.83 -6.65
N THR A 39 -10.03 0.53 -7.67
CA THR A 39 -8.96 -0.47 -7.69
C THR A 39 -7.67 0.21 -8.15
N PRO A 40 -6.48 -0.39 -7.86
CA PRO A 40 -5.21 0.20 -8.29
C PRO A 40 -5.18 0.40 -9.81
N PRO A 41 -4.77 1.57 -10.33
CA PRO A 41 -4.67 1.79 -11.77
C PRO A 41 -3.70 0.83 -12.47
N LEU A 42 -4.08 0.33 -13.65
CA LEU A 42 -3.22 -0.44 -14.56
C LEU A 42 -3.01 0.36 -15.84
N GLY A 43 -1.76 0.48 -16.29
CA GLY A 43 -1.45 1.24 -17.48
C GLY A 43 -0.01 1.14 -17.94
N TRP A 44 0.37 2.10 -18.74
CA TRP A 44 1.73 2.28 -19.23
C TRP A 44 2.12 3.76 -19.09
N ASN A 45 3.37 4.02 -18.75
CA ASN A 45 3.93 5.37 -18.66
C ASN A 45 5.21 5.45 -19.51
N SER A 46 5.39 6.57 -20.19
CA SER A 46 6.44 6.76 -21.19
C SER A 46 7.85 6.97 -20.62
N TRP A 47 7.98 7.37 -19.35
CA TRP A 47 9.23 7.90 -18.81
C TRP A 47 10.41 6.94 -18.90
N ASN A 48 10.28 5.76 -18.33
CA ASN A 48 11.40 4.82 -18.21
C ASN A 48 11.95 4.35 -19.57
N SER A 49 11.11 4.35 -20.61
CA SER A 49 11.53 3.92 -21.96
C SER A 49 12.01 5.05 -22.84
N PHE A 50 11.51 6.28 -22.67
CA PHE A 50 11.74 7.34 -23.63
C PHE A 50 12.24 8.65 -23.02
N GLY A 51 12.03 8.88 -21.72
CA GLY A 51 12.36 10.17 -21.10
C GLY A 51 11.80 11.34 -21.92
N CYS A 52 12.59 12.41 -22.04
CA CYS A 52 12.27 13.55 -22.91
C CYS A 52 12.34 13.25 -24.41
N GLY A 53 12.71 12.04 -24.83
CA GLY A 53 12.69 11.62 -26.24
C GLY A 53 11.31 11.21 -26.75
N ILE A 54 10.29 11.20 -25.89
CA ILE A 54 8.91 10.78 -26.24
C ILE A 54 8.30 11.67 -27.33
N THR A 55 7.58 11.04 -28.24
CA THR A 55 6.84 11.69 -29.32
C THR A 55 5.41 11.17 -29.42
N GLU A 56 4.53 11.93 -30.07
CA GLU A 56 3.16 11.52 -30.34
C GLU A 56 3.07 10.16 -31.06
N ALA A 57 3.95 9.95 -32.06
CA ALA A 57 3.99 8.68 -32.80
C ALA A 57 4.29 7.49 -31.89
N GLN A 58 5.22 7.63 -30.94
CA GLN A 58 5.54 6.56 -29.98
C GLN A 58 4.39 6.30 -29.01
N VAL A 59 3.70 7.34 -28.53
CA VAL A 59 2.52 7.19 -27.66
C VAL A 59 1.39 6.48 -28.40
N ARG A 60 1.13 6.86 -29.66
CA ARG A 60 0.12 6.17 -30.50
C ARG A 60 0.47 4.71 -30.70
N GLN A 61 1.74 4.40 -31.03
CA GLN A 61 2.23 3.03 -31.14
C GLN A 61 2.11 2.24 -29.83
N ALA A 62 2.37 2.88 -28.67
CA ALA A 62 2.19 2.24 -27.38
C ALA A 62 0.71 1.93 -27.10
N ALA A 63 -0.20 2.85 -27.42
CA ALA A 63 -1.64 2.62 -27.31
C ALA A 63 -2.10 1.45 -28.23
N ASP A 64 -1.58 1.39 -29.47
CA ASP A 64 -1.85 0.28 -30.39
C ASP A 64 -1.28 -1.05 -29.85
N ALA A 65 -0.08 -1.01 -29.26
CA ALA A 65 0.55 -2.18 -28.66
C ALA A 65 -0.21 -2.69 -27.42
N MET A 66 -0.77 -1.81 -26.59
CA MET A 66 -1.64 -2.22 -25.47
C MET A 66 -2.85 -3.01 -25.95
N VAL A 67 -3.43 -2.64 -27.07
CA VAL A 67 -4.56 -3.37 -27.68
C VAL A 67 -4.09 -4.67 -28.30
N SER A 68 -3.10 -4.61 -29.19
CA SER A 68 -2.67 -5.76 -29.99
C SER A 68 -1.98 -6.85 -29.18
N SER A 69 -1.31 -6.50 -28.08
CA SER A 69 -0.71 -7.47 -27.16
C SER A 69 -1.72 -8.12 -26.20
N GLY A 70 -2.97 -7.62 -26.14
CA GLY A 70 -3.98 -8.06 -25.18
C GLY A 70 -3.82 -7.46 -23.77
N MET A 71 -2.94 -6.48 -23.54
CA MET A 71 -2.82 -5.80 -22.24
C MET A 71 -4.12 -5.07 -21.86
N ARG A 72 -4.76 -4.36 -22.82
CA ARG A 72 -6.07 -3.73 -22.58
C ARG A 72 -7.09 -4.75 -22.06
N ASP A 73 -7.18 -5.90 -22.70
CA ASP A 73 -8.16 -6.95 -22.35
C ASP A 73 -7.79 -7.65 -21.03
N ALA A 74 -6.52 -7.57 -20.61
CA ALA A 74 -6.05 -7.98 -19.29
C ALA A 74 -6.33 -6.93 -18.19
N GLY A 75 -6.86 -5.74 -18.53
CA GLY A 75 -7.26 -4.71 -17.58
C GLY A 75 -6.40 -3.43 -17.58
N TYR A 76 -5.36 -3.35 -18.39
CA TYR A 76 -4.57 -2.12 -18.52
C TYR A 76 -5.36 -1.06 -19.28
N GLN A 77 -5.56 0.09 -18.67
CA GLN A 77 -6.43 1.14 -19.22
C GLN A 77 -5.69 2.44 -19.53
N TYR A 78 -4.68 2.81 -18.74
CA TYR A 78 -4.08 4.14 -18.82
C TYR A 78 -2.85 4.16 -19.74
N VAL A 79 -2.80 5.17 -20.63
CA VAL A 79 -1.62 5.54 -21.43
C VAL A 79 -1.18 6.91 -20.94
N VAL A 80 -0.10 6.96 -20.16
CA VAL A 80 0.38 8.18 -19.51
C VAL A 80 1.58 8.72 -20.25
N VAL A 81 1.46 9.96 -20.72
CA VAL A 81 2.58 10.74 -21.26
C VAL A 81 3.23 11.50 -20.12
N ASP A 82 4.49 11.15 -19.82
CA ASP A 82 5.28 11.74 -18.73
C ASP A 82 5.86 13.10 -19.13
N ASP A 83 6.84 13.63 -18.40
CA ASP A 83 7.47 14.94 -18.60
C ASP A 83 7.89 15.21 -20.06
N CYS A 84 8.14 16.48 -20.44
CA CYS A 84 8.64 16.93 -21.75
C CYS A 84 7.63 16.87 -22.92
N TRP A 85 6.32 16.71 -22.66
CA TRP A 85 5.28 16.73 -23.71
C TRP A 85 4.90 18.15 -24.19
N PHE A 86 5.19 19.18 -23.40
CA PHE A 86 4.73 20.56 -23.56
C PHE A 86 5.73 21.41 -24.35
N ASP A 87 5.25 22.53 -24.89
CA ASP A 87 6.08 23.63 -25.37
C ASP A 87 6.88 24.22 -24.17
N PRO A 88 8.14 24.60 -24.35
CA PRO A 88 8.91 25.27 -23.29
C PRO A 88 8.28 26.55 -22.74
N GLN A 89 7.29 27.10 -23.42
CA GLN A 89 6.60 28.34 -23.05
C GLN A 89 5.08 28.16 -23.08
N ARG A 90 4.41 28.77 -22.12
CA ARG A 90 2.96 28.95 -22.17
C ARG A 90 2.59 29.93 -23.28
N ASP A 91 1.34 29.94 -23.76
CA ASP A 91 0.85 30.94 -24.68
C ASP A 91 0.65 32.32 -23.98
N SER A 92 0.26 33.34 -24.75
CA SER A 92 0.04 34.71 -24.24
C SER A 92 -1.07 34.81 -23.21
N ALA A 93 -1.97 33.81 -23.15
CA ALA A 93 -3.04 33.71 -22.16
C ALA A 93 -2.65 32.84 -20.95
N GLY A 94 -1.42 32.35 -20.91
CA GLY A 94 -0.88 31.50 -19.85
C GLY A 94 -1.23 30.01 -19.99
N ASN A 95 -1.84 29.56 -21.09
CA ASN A 95 -2.20 28.16 -21.26
C ASN A 95 -0.98 27.30 -21.62
N LEU A 96 -0.98 26.06 -21.12
CA LEU A 96 -0.07 25.02 -21.60
C LEU A 96 -0.36 24.68 -23.06
N ARG A 97 0.71 24.43 -23.82
CA ARG A 97 0.66 23.97 -25.21
C ARG A 97 1.41 22.67 -25.36
N SER A 98 0.99 21.82 -26.29
CA SER A 98 1.77 20.66 -26.70
C SER A 98 3.07 21.10 -27.37
N HIS A 99 4.12 20.29 -27.26
CA HIS A 99 5.39 20.54 -27.95
C HIS A 99 5.15 20.56 -29.47
N PRO A 100 5.53 21.66 -30.18
CA PRO A 100 5.08 21.91 -31.56
C PRO A 100 5.54 20.86 -32.58
N THR A 101 6.64 20.18 -32.33
CA THR A 101 7.17 19.14 -33.24
C THR A 101 6.94 17.72 -32.71
N LYS A 102 7.05 17.50 -31.39
CA LYS A 102 6.90 16.15 -30.81
C LYS A 102 5.43 15.73 -30.71
N PHE A 103 4.53 16.69 -30.49
CA PHE A 103 3.08 16.49 -30.32
C PHE A 103 2.30 17.48 -31.19
N ALA A 104 2.61 17.48 -32.49
CA ALA A 104 2.14 18.49 -33.44
C ALA A 104 0.60 18.50 -33.63
N SER A 105 -0.09 17.37 -33.44
CA SER A 105 -1.55 17.28 -33.51
C SER A 105 -2.25 17.86 -32.27
N GLY A 106 -1.51 18.10 -31.20
CA GLY A 106 -2.05 18.57 -29.91
C GLY A 106 -2.51 17.44 -28.98
N MET A 107 -2.52 17.74 -27.67
CA MET A 107 -2.81 16.73 -26.65
C MET A 107 -4.27 16.25 -26.71
N LYS A 108 -5.21 17.11 -27.14
CA LYS A 108 -6.60 16.67 -27.34
C LYS A 108 -6.72 15.60 -28.43
N ALA A 109 -6.09 15.81 -29.57
CA ALA A 109 -6.13 14.83 -30.67
C ALA A 109 -5.46 13.50 -30.29
N LEU A 110 -4.42 13.55 -29.46
CA LEU A 110 -3.80 12.36 -28.89
C LEU A 110 -4.74 11.65 -27.90
N GLY A 111 -5.40 12.39 -27.02
CA GLY A 111 -6.41 11.86 -26.09
C GLY A 111 -7.57 11.19 -26.83
N ASP A 112 -8.12 11.83 -27.86
CA ASP A 112 -9.18 11.27 -28.70
C ASP A 112 -8.73 9.95 -29.39
N TYR A 113 -7.47 9.90 -29.84
CA TYR A 113 -6.88 8.68 -30.42
C TYR A 113 -6.79 7.52 -29.42
N ILE A 114 -6.39 7.81 -28.17
CA ILE A 114 -6.29 6.84 -27.09
C ILE A 114 -7.69 6.33 -26.70
N HIS A 115 -8.66 7.25 -26.54
CA HIS A 115 -10.03 6.92 -26.21
C HIS A 115 -10.70 6.06 -27.28
N ALA A 116 -10.43 6.33 -28.57
CA ALA A 116 -10.96 5.51 -29.69
C ALA A 116 -10.50 4.04 -29.64
N ARG A 117 -9.49 3.70 -28.80
CA ARG A 117 -9.01 2.34 -28.53
C ARG A 117 -9.58 1.73 -27.26
N GLY A 118 -10.51 2.40 -26.60
CA GLY A 118 -11.06 2.00 -25.31
C GLY A 118 -10.05 2.12 -24.16
N LEU A 119 -9.04 2.99 -24.32
CA LEU A 119 -8.02 3.31 -23.33
C LEU A 119 -8.29 4.69 -22.73
N LYS A 120 -7.60 5.02 -21.65
CA LYS A 120 -7.68 6.27 -20.92
C LYS A 120 -6.39 7.07 -21.08
N PHE A 121 -6.50 8.39 -21.20
CA PHE A 121 -5.38 9.27 -21.44
C PHE A 121 -4.86 9.88 -20.14
N GLY A 122 -3.55 9.74 -19.89
CA GLY A 122 -2.86 10.34 -18.76
C GLY A 122 -1.80 11.36 -19.20
N ILE A 123 -1.53 12.31 -18.32
CA ILE A 123 -0.57 13.39 -18.54
C ILE A 123 0.25 13.66 -17.28
N TYR A 124 1.36 14.37 -17.42
CA TYR A 124 2.29 14.74 -16.34
C TYR A 124 2.30 16.25 -16.12
N GLN A 125 2.42 16.69 -14.86
CA GLN A 125 2.70 18.06 -14.47
C GLN A 125 3.23 18.13 -13.01
N VAL A 126 3.50 19.35 -12.50
CA VAL A 126 4.09 19.58 -11.18
C VAL A 126 3.48 20.81 -10.47
N PRO A 127 3.49 20.88 -9.12
CA PRO A 127 3.06 22.06 -8.37
C PRO A 127 4.12 23.19 -8.31
N ASN A 128 5.25 22.99 -8.93
CA ASN A 128 6.39 23.90 -8.94
C ASN A 128 6.37 24.81 -10.19
N GLU A 129 7.30 25.75 -10.30
CA GLU A 129 7.47 26.59 -11.51
C GLU A 129 8.05 25.80 -12.69
N LYS A 130 8.95 24.84 -12.37
CA LYS A 130 9.62 23.98 -13.34
C LYS A 130 9.27 22.53 -13.10
N THR A 131 9.09 21.76 -14.19
CA THR A 131 9.02 20.31 -14.11
C THR A 131 10.36 19.71 -13.70
N CYS A 132 10.43 18.42 -13.39
CA CYS A 132 11.69 17.78 -13.02
C CYS A 132 12.73 17.89 -14.13
N ALA A 133 12.36 17.63 -15.38
CA ALA A 133 13.27 17.78 -16.52
C ALA A 133 13.71 19.23 -16.75
N GLN A 134 12.84 20.21 -16.50
CA GLN A 134 13.19 21.63 -16.59
C GLN A 134 14.08 22.06 -15.42
N GLY A 135 13.86 21.53 -14.24
CA GLY A 135 14.66 21.79 -13.05
C GLY A 135 16.10 21.27 -13.16
N THR A 136 16.29 20.12 -13.77
CA THR A 136 17.60 19.52 -14.04
C THR A 136 18.28 20.07 -15.29
N GLY A 137 17.59 20.87 -16.10
CA GLY A 137 18.10 21.37 -17.38
C GLY A 137 18.03 20.38 -18.54
N ALA A 138 17.43 19.21 -18.35
CA ALA A 138 17.21 18.21 -19.41
C ALA A 138 16.15 18.67 -20.43
N PHE A 139 15.29 19.61 -20.06
CA PHE A 139 14.30 20.23 -20.92
C PHE A 139 14.25 21.75 -20.65
N PRO A 140 14.08 22.61 -21.69
CA PRO A 140 14.04 24.06 -21.50
C PRO A 140 12.72 24.55 -20.93
N GLY A 141 12.74 25.78 -20.38
CA GLY A 141 11.54 26.51 -19.96
C GLY A 141 11.20 26.43 -18.48
N ALA A 142 10.00 26.92 -18.16
CA ALA A 142 9.40 26.89 -16.81
C ALA A 142 7.88 26.87 -16.99
N THR A 143 7.30 25.70 -17.09
CA THR A 143 5.87 25.49 -17.44
C THR A 143 5.15 24.63 -16.42
N GLY A 144 5.67 24.50 -15.19
CA GLY A 144 4.94 23.90 -14.09
C GLY A 144 3.64 24.64 -13.77
N SER A 145 2.77 24.00 -13.01
CA SER A 145 1.40 24.52 -12.75
C SER A 145 1.31 25.57 -11.65
N LYS A 146 2.43 25.91 -10.97
CA LYS A 146 2.41 26.89 -9.86
C LYS A 146 1.75 28.20 -10.26
N GLY A 147 0.63 28.52 -9.63
CA GLY A 147 -0.19 29.71 -9.91
C GLY A 147 -1.10 29.60 -11.13
N HIS A 148 -1.11 28.43 -11.82
CA HIS A 148 -1.94 28.13 -12.99
C HIS A 148 -2.82 26.89 -12.77
N GLU A 149 -2.89 26.34 -11.56
CA GLU A 149 -3.50 25.03 -11.29
C GLU A 149 -4.96 24.95 -11.79
N ALA A 150 -5.77 25.98 -11.53
CA ALA A 150 -7.16 26.03 -12.00
C ALA A 150 -7.28 26.13 -13.53
N GLN A 151 -6.35 26.82 -14.18
CA GLN A 151 -6.29 26.96 -15.64
C GLN A 151 -5.86 25.63 -16.27
N ASP A 152 -4.81 25.02 -15.76
CA ASP A 152 -4.27 23.76 -16.25
C ASP A 152 -5.26 22.62 -16.06
N ALA A 153 -5.94 22.54 -14.90
CA ALA A 153 -6.98 21.55 -14.66
C ALA A 153 -8.13 21.63 -15.69
N ARG A 154 -8.60 22.84 -16.01
CA ARG A 154 -9.61 23.03 -17.09
C ARG A 154 -9.06 22.62 -18.45
N THR A 155 -7.80 22.92 -18.73
CA THR A 155 -7.13 22.51 -19.97
C THR A 155 -7.07 21.00 -20.07
N PHE A 156 -6.63 20.30 -19.02
CA PHE A 156 -6.58 18.84 -18.98
C PHE A 156 -7.98 18.22 -19.16
N ALA A 157 -8.98 18.74 -18.47
CA ALA A 157 -10.36 18.28 -18.65
C ALA A 157 -10.86 18.48 -20.10
N SER A 158 -10.53 19.60 -20.74
CA SER A 158 -10.89 19.88 -22.15
C SER A 158 -10.21 18.97 -23.15
N TRP A 159 -9.01 18.46 -22.83
CA TRP A 159 -8.28 17.47 -23.63
C TRP A 159 -8.74 16.04 -23.38
N GLY A 160 -9.62 15.82 -22.41
CA GLY A 160 -10.11 14.51 -22.07
C GLY A 160 -9.14 13.69 -21.21
N VAL A 161 -8.30 14.35 -20.41
CA VAL A 161 -7.37 13.67 -19.49
C VAL A 161 -8.15 12.89 -18.44
N ASP A 162 -7.73 11.64 -18.18
CA ASP A 162 -8.31 10.71 -17.20
C ASP A 162 -7.36 10.41 -16.02
N TYR A 163 -6.09 10.79 -16.16
CA TYR A 163 -5.05 10.54 -15.15
C TYR A 163 -4.02 11.67 -15.16
N LEU A 164 -3.74 12.25 -14.01
CA LEU A 164 -2.67 13.23 -13.83
C LEU A 164 -1.60 12.67 -12.90
N LYS A 165 -0.37 12.47 -13.42
CA LYS A 165 0.83 12.31 -12.59
C LYS A 165 1.32 13.70 -12.22
N TYR A 166 1.44 13.97 -10.93
CA TYR A 166 1.76 15.30 -10.41
C TYR A 166 2.94 15.20 -9.45
N ASP A 167 4.10 15.54 -9.95
CA ASP A 167 5.38 15.28 -9.33
C ASP A 167 5.83 16.44 -8.42
N TRP A 168 6.77 16.20 -7.49
CA TRP A 168 7.39 17.25 -6.69
C TRP A 168 8.85 17.42 -7.10
N CYS A 169 9.17 18.50 -7.80
CA CYS A 169 10.49 18.72 -8.40
C CYS A 169 11.25 19.87 -7.72
N SER A 170 11.20 19.93 -6.39
CA SER A 170 11.93 20.92 -5.61
C SER A 170 12.70 20.25 -4.48
N GLY A 171 13.98 20.59 -4.35
CA GLY A 171 14.80 20.20 -3.20
C GLY A 171 14.45 20.90 -1.89
N ALA A 172 13.41 21.75 -1.86
CA ALA A 172 12.97 22.48 -0.68
C ALA A 172 11.46 22.32 -0.45
N GLY A 173 11.02 22.47 0.77
CA GLY A 173 9.63 22.45 1.18
C GLY A 173 9.38 21.53 2.37
N THR A 174 8.40 21.91 3.18
CA THR A 174 7.90 21.08 4.28
C THR A 174 6.77 20.18 3.79
N ARG A 175 6.42 19.14 4.56
CA ARG A 175 5.23 18.31 4.28
C ARG A 175 3.95 19.16 4.19
N ASP A 176 3.78 20.11 5.10
CA ASP A 176 2.58 20.96 5.11
C ASP A 176 2.49 21.80 3.84
N GLU A 177 3.62 22.29 3.33
CA GLU A 177 3.68 22.97 2.04
C GLU A 177 3.34 22.05 0.87
N GLN A 178 3.84 20.81 0.87
CA GLN A 178 3.49 19.81 -0.13
C GLN A 178 1.98 19.50 -0.08
N VAL A 179 1.41 19.27 1.12
CA VAL A 179 -0.02 19.02 1.30
C VAL A 179 -0.85 20.20 0.75
N ALA A 180 -0.46 21.43 1.08
CA ALA A 180 -1.16 22.62 0.59
C ALA A 180 -1.12 22.72 -0.94
N ARG A 181 0.05 22.54 -1.57
CA ARG A 181 0.20 22.66 -3.02
C ARG A 181 -0.48 21.53 -3.79
N PHE A 182 -0.34 20.29 -3.33
CA PHE A 182 -1.05 19.16 -3.94
C PHE A 182 -2.56 19.31 -3.80
N SER A 183 -3.05 19.85 -2.67
CA SER A 183 -4.48 20.10 -2.45
C SER A 183 -5.05 21.15 -3.40
N ILE A 184 -4.30 22.19 -3.79
CA ILE A 184 -4.74 23.18 -4.78
C ILE A 184 -5.08 22.51 -6.12
N MET A 185 -4.20 21.65 -6.63
CA MET A 185 -4.47 20.93 -7.89
C MET A 185 -5.60 19.91 -7.73
N ARG A 186 -5.67 19.16 -6.60
CA ARG A 186 -6.82 18.29 -6.30
C ARG A 186 -8.15 19.03 -6.43
N ASP A 187 -8.25 20.19 -5.80
CA ASP A 187 -9.48 20.97 -5.78
C ASP A 187 -9.78 21.57 -7.15
N ALA A 188 -8.75 21.98 -7.90
CA ALA A 188 -8.89 22.44 -9.27
C ALA A 188 -9.38 21.32 -10.21
N LEU A 189 -8.87 20.10 -10.08
CA LEU A 189 -9.34 18.94 -10.86
C LEU A 189 -10.80 18.61 -10.53
N ARG A 190 -11.16 18.55 -9.25
CA ARG A 190 -12.54 18.31 -8.80
C ARG A 190 -13.52 19.37 -9.33
N ALA A 191 -13.11 20.63 -9.37
CA ALA A 191 -13.91 21.73 -9.89
C ALA A 191 -14.22 21.63 -11.39
N THR A 192 -13.46 20.82 -12.15
CA THR A 192 -13.77 20.57 -13.57
C THR A 192 -14.96 19.65 -13.79
N GLY A 193 -15.36 18.87 -12.79
CA GLY A 193 -16.40 17.83 -12.89
C GLY A 193 -15.98 16.58 -13.66
N ARG A 194 -14.76 16.51 -14.22
CA ARG A 194 -14.24 15.31 -14.87
C ARG A 194 -13.58 14.40 -13.84
N PRO A 195 -13.87 13.08 -13.83
CA PRO A 195 -13.22 12.13 -12.95
C PRO A 195 -11.79 11.84 -13.46
N ILE A 196 -10.81 12.55 -12.92
CA ILE A 196 -9.39 12.42 -13.24
C ILE A 196 -8.71 11.74 -12.07
N VAL A 197 -8.04 10.59 -12.30
CA VAL A 197 -7.19 9.94 -11.29
C VAL A 197 -6.03 10.87 -10.97
N TYR A 198 -5.87 11.20 -9.70
CA TYR A 198 -4.83 12.10 -9.23
C TYR A 198 -3.72 11.33 -8.53
N SER A 199 -2.59 11.21 -9.20
CA SER A 199 -1.38 10.52 -8.74
C SER A 199 -0.32 11.53 -8.38
N ILE A 200 0.15 11.53 -7.14
CA ILE A 200 1.19 12.46 -6.69
C ILE A 200 2.50 11.75 -6.38
N ASN A 201 3.62 12.45 -6.56
CA ASN A 201 4.92 11.99 -6.09
C ASN A 201 5.53 13.00 -5.10
N PRO A 202 5.28 12.87 -3.80
CA PRO A 202 5.87 13.74 -2.80
C PRO A 202 7.34 13.43 -2.51
N ASN A 203 7.90 12.36 -3.09
CA ASN A 203 9.21 11.80 -2.70
C ASN A 203 10.35 11.99 -3.71
N SER A 204 10.13 12.67 -4.85
CA SER A 204 11.14 12.79 -5.92
C SER A 204 12.46 13.48 -5.53
N PHE A 205 12.49 14.28 -4.45
CA PHE A 205 13.69 14.94 -3.94
C PHE A 205 13.77 14.98 -2.43
N HIS A 206 12.76 14.43 -1.75
CA HIS A 206 12.58 14.47 -0.31
C HIS A 206 12.04 13.17 0.22
N ALA A 207 12.50 12.06 -0.33
CA ALA A 207 12.18 10.77 0.25
C ALA A 207 12.66 10.74 1.70
N ILE A 208 11.76 11.09 2.60
CA ILE A 208 12.04 11.02 4.02
C ILE A 208 11.81 9.58 4.44
N THR A 209 12.89 8.85 4.67
CA THR A 209 12.85 7.49 5.18
C THR A 209 11.97 7.44 6.44
N GLY A 210 10.92 6.62 6.38
CA GLY A 210 9.96 6.50 7.48
C GLY A 210 8.90 7.59 7.52
N ASP A 211 8.84 8.50 6.57
CA ASP A 211 7.68 9.35 6.42
C ASP A 211 6.49 8.51 5.96
N ARG A 212 5.52 8.42 6.84
CA ARG A 212 4.33 7.59 6.66
C ARG A 212 3.07 8.41 6.62
N TYR A 213 3.18 9.61 6.08
CA TYR A 213 2.01 10.45 5.90
C TYR A 213 1.00 9.77 4.99
N ASN A 214 -0.24 9.68 5.43
CA ASN A 214 -1.32 9.13 4.63
C ASN A 214 -1.87 10.23 3.70
N TRP A 215 -1.53 10.15 2.43
CA TRP A 215 -1.94 11.12 1.41
C TRP A 215 -3.35 10.86 0.86
N GLY A 216 -4.09 9.87 1.38
CA GLY A 216 -5.40 9.46 0.87
C GLY A 216 -6.48 10.53 0.87
N GLU A 217 -6.35 11.59 1.69
CA GLU A 217 -7.22 12.76 1.64
C GLU A 217 -6.82 13.76 0.54
N VAL A 218 -5.60 13.64 0.03
CA VAL A 218 -5.02 14.57 -0.96
C VAL A 218 -5.10 14.00 -2.37
N ALA A 219 -4.81 12.70 -2.55
CA ALA A 219 -4.66 12.07 -3.85
C ALA A 219 -5.26 10.66 -3.88
N ASP A 220 -5.55 10.14 -5.08
CA ASP A 220 -6.02 8.76 -5.28
C ASP A 220 -4.88 7.75 -5.18
N LEU A 221 -3.64 8.17 -5.47
CA LEU A 221 -2.43 7.37 -5.24
C LEU A 221 -1.23 8.29 -5.04
N TRP A 222 -0.22 7.78 -4.32
CA TRP A 222 0.99 8.54 -4.02
C TRP A 222 2.23 7.66 -3.98
N ARG A 223 3.32 8.17 -4.52
CA ARG A 223 4.64 7.55 -4.46
C ARG A 223 5.09 7.43 -3.01
N THR A 224 5.54 6.25 -2.65
CA THR A 224 6.04 5.92 -1.31
C THR A 224 7.56 6.06 -1.18
N THR A 225 8.27 6.13 -2.31
CA THR A 225 9.73 6.09 -2.39
C THR A 225 10.27 7.05 -3.44
N GLU A 226 11.59 7.23 -3.46
CA GLU A 226 12.34 7.73 -4.61
C GLU A 226 12.18 6.80 -5.82
N ASP A 227 12.73 7.24 -6.97
CA ASP A 227 12.55 6.56 -8.25
C ASP A 227 13.19 5.17 -8.27
N LEU A 228 12.39 4.20 -8.74
CA LEU A 228 12.78 2.83 -8.98
C LEU A 228 13.53 2.71 -10.32
N LEU A 229 14.71 2.14 -10.28
CA LEU A 229 15.44 1.70 -11.48
C LEU A 229 15.34 0.19 -11.66
N ASP A 230 15.74 -0.29 -12.85
CA ASP A 230 15.83 -1.72 -13.15
C ASP A 230 17.04 -2.39 -12.46
N ILE A 231 17.08 -2.25 -11.15
CA ILE A 231 18.05 -2.83 -10.23
C ILE A 231 17.26 -3.72 -9.25
N TRP A 232 17.78 -4.92 -8.94
CA TRP A 232 17.10 -5.75 -7.95
C TRP A 232 17.18 -5.15 -6.54
N GLN A 233 18.38 -4.85 -6.09
CA GLN A 233 18.62 -4.23 -4.78
C GLN A 233 19.99 -3.56 -4.74
N ASN A 234 20.11 -2.51 -3.97
CA ASN A 234 21.37 -1.85 -3.63
C ASN A 234 21.41 -1.49 -2.13
N GLY A 235 22.42 -0.78 -1.66
CA GLY A 235 22.56 -0.38 -0.26
C GLY A 235 21.72 0.84 0.17
N ASN A 236 20.95 1.44 -0.74
CA ASN A 236 20.21 2.67 -0.46
C ASN A 236 18.95 2.40 0.36
N VAL A 237 18.69 3.28 1.32
CA VAL A 237 17.46 3.29 2.12
C VAL A 237 16.68 4.54 1.74
N ASN A 238 15.67 4.38 0.90
CA ASN A 238 14.80 5.45 0.39
C ASN A 238 15.59 6.69 -0.12
N SER A 239 16.59 6.43 -0.93
CA SER A 239 17.37 7.45 -1.65
C SER A 239 17.69 6.96 -3.06
N TYR A 240 17.71 7.88 -4.03
CA TYR A 240 18.00 7.55 -5.42
C TYR A 240 19.46 7.08 -5.62
N PRO A 241 19.70 6.05 -6.43
CA PRO A 241 18.74 5.17 -7.10
C PRO A 241 18.24 4.04 -6.18
N MET A 242 17.00 3.60 -6.38
CA MET A 242 16.43 2.47 -5.64
C MET A 242 16.21 1.25 -6.53
N GLY A 243 16.37 0.06 -5.95
CA GLY A 243 16.01 -1.22 -6.57
C GLY A 243 14.67 -1.75 -6.05
N VAL A 244 14.16 -2.82 -6.69
CA VAL A 244 12.88 -3.47 -6.34
C VAL A 244 12.81 -3.84 -4.86
N GLY A 245 13.87 -4.47 -4.32
CA GLY A 245 13.96 -4.87 -2.91
C GLY A 245 13.95 -3.68 -1.96
N ASN A 246 14.63 -2.58 -2.31
CA ASN A 246 14.67 -1.36 -1.50
C ASN A 246 13.29 -0.69 -1.42
N VAL A 247 12.60 -0.58 -2.56
CA VAL A 247 11.24 -0.02 -2.66
C VAL A 247 10.23 -0.88 -1.88
N LEU A 248 10.36 -2.21 -1.97
CA LEU A 248 9.54 -3.15 -1.22
C LEU A 248 9.66 -2.91 0.30
N ASP A 249 10.89 -2.70 0.81
CA ASP A 249 11.13 -2.51 2.25
C ASP A 249 10.48 -1.24 2.80
N VAL A 250 10.44 -0.18 2.00
CA VAL A 250 9.76 1.07 2.38
C VAL A 250 8.24 0.94 2.28
N THR A 251 7.74 0.27 1.23
CA THR A 251 6.30 0.25 0.92
C THR A 251 5.52 -0.81 1.71
N ALA A 252 6.09 -2.01 1.91
CA ALA A 252 5.37 -3.11 2.56
C ALA A 252 4.78 -2.74 3.94
N PRO A 253 5.46 -1.98 4.82
CA PRO A 253 4.89 -1.54 6.08
C PRO A 253 3.73 -0.55 5.97
N LEU A 254 3.49 0.03 4.78
CA LEU A 254 2.42 1.00 4.52
C LEU A 254 1.12 0.35 4.05
N ALA A 255 1.04 -0.98 4.00
CA ALA A 255 -0.09 -1.73 3.45
C ALA A 255 -1.47 -1.29 3.97
N VAL A 256 -1.54 -0.82 5.23
CA VAL A 256 -2.79 -0.34 5.84
C VAL A 256 -3.29 1.00 5.30
N GLN A 257 -2.43 1.74 4.61
CA GLN A 257 -2.79 3.02 4.01
C GLN A 257 -3.43 2.84 2.64
N SER A 258 -3.32 1.65 2.04
CA SER A 258 -4.00 1.32 0.78
C SER A 258 -5.43 0.88 1.01
N GLY A 259 -6.32 1.34 0.14
CA GLY A 259 -7.72 0.97 0.13
C GLY A 259 -8.44 1.51 -1.10
N PRO A 260 -9.72 1.18 -1.31
CA PRO A 260 -10.48 1.68 -2.44
C PRO A 260 -10.44 3.22 -2.51
N GLY A 261 -9.95 3.74 -3.63
CA GLY A 261 -9.83 5.18 -3.88
C GLY A 261 -8.57 5.84 -3.33
N HIS A 262 -7.63 5.08 -2.74
CA HIS A 262 -6.35 5.61 -2.26
C HIS A 262 -5.29 4.50 -2.17
N TRP A 263 -4.17 4.63 -2.90
CA TRP A 263 -3.21 3.56 -3.10
C TRP A 263 -1.77 4.01 -2.85
N ASN A 264 -1.02 3.18 -2.14
CA ASN A 264 0.44 3.28 -2.12
C ASN A 264 0.99 2.97 -3.50
N ASP A 265 1.83 3.85 -4.03
CA ASP A 265 2.50 3.70 -5.32
C ASP A 265 4.00 3.47 -5.10
N PRO A 266 4.49 2.22 -5.20
CA PRO A 266 5.91 1.91 -5.10
C PRO A 266 6.67 2.13 -6.42
N ASP A 267 6.18 2.99 -7.28
CA ASP A 267 6.66 3.27 -8.62
C ASP A 267 6.29 2.24 -9.69
N MET A 268 6.57 2.60 -10.94
CA MET A 268 6.25 1.84 -12.14
C MET A 268 6.93 0.48 -12.17
N LEU A 269 6.32 -0.44 -12.90
CA LEU A 269 6.92 -1.73 -13.17
C LEU A 269 8.12 -1.60 -14.12
N VAL A 270 9.28 -2.07 -13.67
CA VAL A 270 10.50 -2.21 -14.50
C VAL A 270 10.63 -3.63 -15.08
N VAL A 271 9.52 -4.36 -15.18
CA VAL A 271 9.41 -5.70 -15.77
C VAL A 271 9.87 -5.66 -17.23
N GLY A 272 10.79 -6.56 -17.59
CA GLY A 272 11.33 -6.66 -18.94
C GLY A 272 12.39 -5.61 -19.29
N ARG A 273 12.83 -4.81 -18.33
CA ARG A 273 14.00 -3.94 -18.52
C ARG A 273 15.29 -4.73 -18.29
N PRO A 274 16.42 -4.32 -18.94
CA PRO A 274 17.63 -5.14 -19.00
C PRO A 274 18.29 -5.47 -17.66
N GLY A 275 18.09 -4.63 -16.65
CA GLY A 275 18.72 -4.79 -15.33
C GLY A 275 18.09 -5.86 -14.45
N LEU A 276 16.92 -6.42 -14.81
CA LEU A 276 16.26 -7.49 -14.08
C LEU A 276 16.23 -8.79 -14.88
N SER A 277 16.57 -9.89 -14.22
CA SER A 277 16.33 -11.24 -14.74
C SER A 277 14.82 -11.53 -14.87
N LEU A 278 14.47 -12.58 -15.60
CA LEU A 278 13.07 -13.01 -15.73
C LEU A 278 12.46 -13.42 -14.37
N THR A 279 13.25 -14.05 -13.51
CA THR A 279 12.83 -14.41 -12.14
C THR A 279 12.52 -13.16 -11.33
N GLU A 280 13.41 -12.16 -11.34
CA GLU A 280 13.21 -10.90 -10.64
C GLU A 280 12.02 -10.10 -11.21
N SER A 281 11.83 -10.11 -12.54
CA SER A 281 10.66 -9.52 -13.19
C SER A 281 9.34 -10.18 -12.73
N ARG A 282 9.31 -11.52 -12.60
CA ARG A 282 8.17 -12.25 -12.04
C ARG A 282 7.93 -11.90 -10.57
N SER A 283 8.99 -11.82 -9.78
CA SER A 283 8.91 -11.46 -8.36
C SER A 283 8.42 -10.03 -8.18
N HIS A 284 8.95 -9.09 -8.94
CA HIS A 284 8.50 -7.69 -8.95
C HIS A 284 6.99 -7.59 -9.23
N PHE A 285 6.52 -8.21 -10.31
CA PHE A 285 5.10 -8.21 -10.65
C PHE A 285 4.22 -8.87 -9.58
N THR A 286 4.68 -9.98 -9.01
CA THR A 286 3.98 -10.70 -7.93
C THR A 286 3.85 -9.83 -6.69
N LEU A 287 4.95 -9.22 -6.24
CA LEU A 287 4.99 -8.41 -5.03
C LEU A 287 4.11 -7.15 -5.18
N TRP A 288 4.18 -6.43 -6.32
CA TRP A 288 3.29 -5.30 -6.60
C TRP A 288 1.82 -5.73 -6.63
N SER A 289 1.51 -6.90 -7.17
CA SER A 289 0.15 -7.44 -7.16
C SER A 289 -0.35 -7.72 -5.74
N LEU A 290 0.50 -8.29 -4.89
CA LEU A 290 0.18 -8.54 -3.48
C LEU A 290 0.00 -7.22 -2.71
N LEU A 291 0.86 -6.23 -2.93
CA LEU A 291 0.78 -4.93 -2.26
C LEU A 291 -0.46 -4.10 -2.66
N ALA A 292 -1.24 -4.51 -3.65
CA ALA A 292 -2.29 -3.70 -4.28
C ALA A 292 -1.72 -2.37 -4.84
N ALA A 293 -0.52 -2.45 -5.39
CA ALA A 293 0.15 -1.31 -6.01
C ALA A 293 -0.41 -1.04 -7.42
N PRO A 294 -0.34 0.18 -7.94
CA PRO A 294 -0.59 0.45 -9.35
C PRO A 294 0.32 -0.42 -10.23
N LEU A 295 -0.24 -1.03 -11.28
CA LEU A 295 0.52 -1.83 -12.23
C LEU A 295 0.78 -1.02 -13.50
N MET A 296 1.66 -0.02 -13.38
CA MET A 296 2.03 0.89 -14.47
C MET A 296 3.31 0.38 -15.16
N ALA A 297 3.21 -0.18 -16.35
CA ALA A 297 4.36 -0.69 -17.12
C ALA A 297 5.27 0.46 -17.57
N GLY A 298 6.56 0.36 -17.29
CA GLY A 298 7.60 1.35 -17.69
C GLY A 298 8.50 0.88 -18.83
N ASN A 299 8.32 -0.36 -19.33
CA ASN A 299 9.09 -0.88 -20.46
C ASN A 299 8.52 -0.44 -21.81
N ASP A 300 9.30 -0.59 -22.87
CA ASP A 300 8.80 -0.38 -24.24
C ASP A 300 7.90 -1.56 -24.64
N ILE A 301 6.59 -1.37 -24.47
CA ILE A 301 5.59 -2.42 -24.75
C ILE A 301 5.41 -2.72 -26.23
N ARG A 302 5.96 -1.89 -27.14
CA ARG A 302 5.88 -2.08 -28.58
C ARG A 302 6.74 -3.28 -29.05
N THR A 303 7.80 -3.58 -28.29
CA THR A 303 8.81 -4.58 -28.64
C THR A 303 9.07 -5.60 -27.52
N MET A 304 8.17 -5.68 -26.54
CA MET A 304 8.33 -6.62 -25.42
C MET A 304 8.33 -8.06 -25.87
N SER A 305 9.13 -8.91 -25.22
CA SER A 305 9.17 -10.35 -25.47
C SER A 305 7.88 -11.06 -25.06
N GLY A 306 7.67 -12.28 -25.57
CA GLY A 306 6.55 -13.13 -25.16
C GLY A 306 6.52 -13.39 -23.65
N ASP A 307 7.69 -13.62 -23.03
CA ASP A 307 7.82 -13.83 -21.58
C ASP A 307 7.41 -12.58 -20.77
N VAL A 308 7.88 -11.40 -21.17
CA VAL A 308 7.49 -10.14 -20.56
C VAL A 308 5.99 -9.90 -20.68
N SER A 309 5.44 -10.13 -21.86
CA SER A 309 4.01 -10.03 -22.12
C SER A 309 3.20 -11.02 -21.26
N ALA A 310 3.69 -12.25 -21.08
CA ALA A 310 3.05 -13.25 -20.20
C ALA A 310 3.07 -12.84 -18.72
N ILE A 311 4.15 -12.20 -18.26
CA ILE A 311 4.24 -11.65 -16.89
C ILE A 311 3.21 -10.55 -16.71
N LEU A 312 3.24 -9.50 -17.55
CA LEU A 312 2.37 -8.33 -17.42
C LEU A 312 0.88 -8.68 -17.56
N ARG A 313 0.54 -9.74 -18.27
CA ARG A 313 -0.85 -10.17 -18.50
C ARG A 313 -1.28 -11.37 -17.65
N ASN A 314 -0.53 -11.75 -16.60
CA ASN A 314 -0.93 -12.86 -15.75
C ASN A 314 -2.31 -12.60 -15.11
N PRO A 315 -3.39 -13.29 -15.53
CA PRO A 315 -4.74 -12.94 -15.13
C PRO A 315 -5.00 -13.23 -13.65
N ARG A 316 -4.31 -14.20 -13.05
CA ARG A 316 -4.49 -14.56 -11.64
C ARG A 316 -3.87 -13.52 -10.72
N LEU A 317 -2.67 -13.03 -11.03
CA LEU A 317 -2.01 -11.98 -10.26
C LEU A 317 -2.71 -10.63 -10.44
N ILE A 318 -3.21 -10.33 -11.65
CA ILE A 318 -4.06 -9.15 -11.88
C ILE A 318 -5.33 -9.24 -11.05
N ALA A 319 -5.99 -10.42 -10.99
CA ALA A 319 -7.18 -10.60 -10.16
C ALA A 319 -6.88 -10.42 -8.66
N VAL A 320 -5.70 -10.83 -8.19
CA VAL A 320 -5.25 -10.55 -6.81
C VAL A 320 -5.05 -9.05 -6.59
N ASN A 321 -4.40 -8.36 -7.54
CA ASN A 321 -4.19 -6.91 -7.46
C ASN A 321 -5.52 -6.13 -7.45
N GLN A 322 -6.45 -6.51 -8.33
CA GLN A 322 -7.72 -5.84 -8.57
C GLN A 322 -8.86 -6.31 -7.66
N ASP A 323 -8.55 -7.11 -6.63
CA ASP A 323 -9.58 -7.59 -5.71
C ASP A 323 -10.31 -6.43 -5.02
N ARG A 324 -11.64 -6.47 -5.05
CA ARG A 324 -12.53 -5.40 -4.59
C ARG A 324 -12.47 -5.09 -3.09
N LEU A 325 -11.88 -5.99 -2.26
CA LEU A 325 -11.62 -5.68 -0.85
C LEU A 325 -10.63 -4.51 -0.73
N GLY A 326 -9.76 -4.32 -1.73
CA GLY A 326 -8.79 -3.23 -1.77
C GLY A 326 -7.71 -3.30 -0.70
N ALA A 327 -7.59 -4.40 0.03
CA ALA A 327 -6.57 -4.54 1.07
C ALA A 327 -5.18 -4.65 0.45
N GLY A 328 -4.23 -3.88 0.96
CA GLY A 328 -2.80 -4.09 0.70
C GLY A 328 -2.31 -5.38 1.37
N GLY A 329 -1.50 -6.18 0.66
CA GLY A 329 -0.85 -7.35 1.24
C GLY A 329 0.20 -6.94 2.27
N ARG A 330 0.26 -7.66 3.38
CA ARG A 330 1.19 -7.39 4.47
C ARG A 330 2.35 -8.38 4.45
N ARG A 331 3.53 -7.94 4.81
CA ARG A 331 4.62 -8.84 5.19
C ARG A 331 4.32 -9.38 6.58
N VAL A 332 3.89 -10.65 6.66
CA VAL A 332 3.47 -11.31 7.91
C VAL A 332 4.62 -12.05 8.58
N ARG A 333 5.72 -12.26 7.86
CA ARG A 333 6.98 -12.79 8.39
C ARG A 333 8.16 -12.27 7.57
N ASP A 334 9.21 -11.87 8.27
CA ASP A 334 10.51 -11.49 7.75
C ASP A 334 11.59 -12.18 8.62
N ASP A 335 12.30 -13.12 8.02
CA ASP A 335 13.41 -13.84 8.65
C ASP A 335 14.76 -13.47 7.96
N GLY A 336 14.84 -12.25 7.40
CA GLY A 336 15.99 -11.72 6.68
C GLY A 336 16.01 -12.16 5.22
N ASN A 337 16.47 -13.37 4.92
CA ASN A 337 16.52 -13.87 3.54
C ASN A 337 15.21 -14.49 3.04
N THR A 338 14.28 -14.80 3.92
CA THR A 338 12.97 -15.36 3.55
C THR A 338 11.84 -14.56 4.16
N GLU A 339 10.84 -14.25 3.34
CA GLU A 339 9.72 -13.42 3.75
C GLU A 339 8.39 -14.07 3.33
N VAL A 340 7.34 -13.78 4.07
CA VAL A 340 5.98 -14.21 3.73
C VAL A 340 5.07 -12.99 3.65
N PHE A 341 4.41 -12.86 2.51
CA PHE A 341 3.36 -11.86 2.28
C PHE A 341 2.00 -12.52 2.27
N ALA A 342 1.01 -11.87 2.86
CA ALA A 342 -0.38 -12.34 2.85
C ALA A 342 -1.33 -11.17 2.55
N LYS A 343 -2.22 -11.38 1.56
CA LYS A 343 -3.25 -10.42 1.15
C LYS A 343 -4.62 -11.08 1.27
N PRO A 344 -5.49 -10.62 2.18
CA PRO A 344 -6.86 -11.09 2.23
C PRO A 344 -7.61 -10.64 0.96
N LEU A 345 -8.51 -11.50 0.48
CA LEU A 345 -9.34 -11.25 -0.69
C LEU A 345 -10.82 -11.23 -0.32
N SER A 346 -11.61 -10.58 -1.16
CA SER A 346 -13.03 -10.30 -0.91
C SER A 346 -13.92 -11.54 -0.78
N ASP A 347 -13.48 -12.69 -1.26
CA ASP A 347 -14.18 -13.97 -1.16
C ASP A 347 -13.76 -14.80 0.07
N GLY A 348 -12.95 -14.22 0.97
CA GLY A 348 -12.43 -14.88 2.15
C GLY A 348 -11.19 -15.73 1.92
N SER A 349 -10.71 -15.87 0.69
CA SER A 349 -9.42 -16.48 0.39
C SER A 349 -8.25 -15.53 0.71
N VAL A 350 -7.03 -16.07 0.73
CA VAL A 350 -5.81 -15.28 0.95
C VAL A 350 -4.81 -15.54 -0.18
N ALA A 351 -4.30 -14.48 -0.79
CA ALA A 351 -3.16 -14.58 -1.68
C ALA A 351 -1.87 -14.53 -0.85
N VAL A 352 -0.95 -15.47 -1.12
CA VAL A 352 0.28 -15.66 -0.35
C VAL A 352 1.48 -15.58 -1.29
N GLY A 353 2.49 -14.82 -0.90
CA GLY A 353 3.81 -14.80 -1.53
C GLY A 353 4.86 -15.38 -0.58
N LEU A 354 5.51 -16.46 -0.97
CA LEU A 354 6.69 -17.01 -0.32
C LEU A 354 7.91 -16.46 -1.05
N PHE A 355 8.57 -15.49 -0.46
CA PHE A 355 9.64 -14.73 -1.10
C PHE A 355 11.01 -15.16 -0.55
N ASN A 356 11.95 -15.42 -1.46
CA ASN A 356 13.35 -15.65 -1.16
C ASN A 356 14.20 -14.47 -1.64
N ARG A 357 14.65 -13.65 -0.72
CA ARG A 357 15.54 -12.50 -0.99
C ARG A 357 17.01 -12.94 -1.16
N GLY A 358 17.36 -14.11 -0.69
CA GLY A 358 18.72 -14.63 -0.70
C GLY A 358 19.24 -14.96 -2.10
N SER A 359 20.55 -15.16 -2.22
CA SER A 359 21.28 -15.43 -3.48
C SER A 359 21.27 -16.90 -3.91
N GLY A 360 20.73 -17.81 -3.12
CA GLY A 360 20.58 -19.24 -3.42
C GLY A 360 19.12 -19.69 -3.31
N THR A 361 18.81 -20.89 -3.81
CA THR A 361 17.48 -21.49 -3.63
C THR A 361 17.24 -21.79 -2.15
N ALA A 362 16.05 -21.43 -1.65
CA ALA A 362 15.64 -21.69 -0.27
C ALA A 362 14.23 -22.30 -0.20
N THR A 363 13.97 -23.11 0.80
CA THR A 363 12.63 -23.53 1.16
C THR A 363 11.99 -22.42 2.00
N VAL A 364 10.93 -21.82 1.49
CA VAL A 364 10.13 -20.83 2.24
C VAL A 364 8.81 -21.46 2.61
N SER A 365 8.43 -21.37 3.88
CA SER A 365 7.22 -22.03 4.38
C SER A 365 6.43 -21.12 5.30
N THR A 366 5.13 -21.36 5.42
CA THR A 366 4.22 -20.72 6.38
C THR A 366 3.09 -21.69 6.73
N THR A 367 2.11 -21.24 7.52
CA THR A 367 0.91 -22.01 7.81
C THR A 367 -0.34 -21.19 7.49
N ALA A 368 -1.46 -21.88 7.25
CA ALA A 368 -2.76 -21.24 7.06
C ALA A 368 -3.10 -20.29 8.22
N ALA A 369 -2.80 -20.69 9.47
CA ALA A 369 -3.02 -19.85 10.64
C ALA A 369 -2.18 -18.55 10.58
N GLN A 370 -0.89 -18.63 10.23
CA GLN A 370 -0.01 -17.45 10.14
C GLN A 370 -0.47 -16.44 9.09
N ILE A 371 -1.14 -16.90 8.04
CA ILE A 371 -1.73 -16.02 7.00
C ILE A 371 -3.17 -15.61 7.31
N GLY A 372 -3.70 -15.97 8.49
CA GLY A 372 -5.02 -15.54 8.95
C GLY A 372 -6.19 -16.46 8.57
N LEU A 373 -5.95 -17.74 8.29
CA LEU A 373 -6.99 -18.72 7.98
C LEU A 373 -7.06 -19.84 9.04
N SER A 374 -8.28 -20.16 9.50
CA SER A 374 -8.58 -21.30 10.36
C SER A 374 -9.28 -22.41 9.56
N GLY A 375 -9.09 -23.68 10.00
CA GLY A 375 -9.66 -24.85 9.35
C GLY A 375 -8.63 -25.97 9.22
N THR A 376 -9.03 -27.07 8.56
CA THR A 376 -8.22 -28.28 8.43
C THR A 376 -8.06 -28.76 6.98
N GLY A 377 -8.65 -28.04 6.03
CA GLY A 377 -8.57 -28.39 4.61
C GLY A 377 -8.48 -27.13 3.77
N PHE A 378 -7.36 -26.99 3.05
CA PHE A 378 -7.10 -25.85 2.20
C PHE A 378 -6.69 -26.30 0.81
N THR A 379 -7.11 -25.54 -0.21
CA THR A 379 -6.62 -25.69 -1.58
C THR A 379 -5.68 -24.54 -1.91
N LEU A 380 -4.50 -24.91 -2.40
CA LEU A 380 -3.49 -23.98 -2.89
C LEU A 380 -3.57 -23.93 -4.42
N THR A 381 -3.80 -22.77 -5.00
CA THR A 381 -3.72 -22.55 -6.45
C THR A 381 -2.49 -21.72 -6.76
N ASP A 382 -1.52 -22.30 -7.46
CA ASP A 382 -0.33 -21.60 -7.93
C ASP A 382 -0.72 -20.48 -8.90
N GLN A 383 -0.27 -19.25 -8.62
CA GLN A 383 -0.68 -18.07 -9.37
C GLN A 383 0.05 -17.93 -10.71
N TRP A 384 1.13 -18.67 -10.93
CA TRP A 384 1.85 -18.69 -12.20
C TRP A 384 1.37 -19.80 -13.13
N THR A 385 1.24 -21.02 -12.61
CA THR A 385 0.88 -22.20 -13.42
C THR A 385 -0.62 -22.49 -13.45
N GLY A 386 -1.35 -22.09 -12.40
CA GLY A 386 -2.74 -22.46 -12.16
C GLY A 386 -2.91 -23.88 -11.62
N GLY A 387 -1.80 -24.60 -11.36
CA GLY A 387 -1.83 -25.90 -10.72
C GLY A 387 -2.42 -25.83 -9.31
N THR A 388 -3.12 -26.88 -8.88
CA THR A 388 -3.76 -26.96 -7.57
C THR A 388 -3.18 -28.10 -6.74
N SER A 389 -3.11 -27.88 -5.43
CA SER A 389 -2.78 -28.90 -4.43
C SER A 389 -3.58 -28.67 -3.15
N THR A 390 -3.63 -29.67 -2.28
CA THR A 390 -4.35 -29.56 -1.01
C THR A 390 -3.38 -29.70 0.16
N THR A 391 -3.73 -29.07 1.29
CA THR A 391 -2.96 -29.13 2.54
C THR A 391 -3.89 -29.08 3.76
N SER A 392 -3.43 -29.65 4.86
CA SER A 392 -4.08 -29.48 6.17
C SER A 392 -3.69 -28.17 6.88
N GLY A 393 -2.83 -27.35 6.26
CA GLY A 393 -2.43 -26.05 6.79
C GLY A 393 -0.98 -25.65 6.55
N ALA A 394 -0.08 -26.58 6.24
CA ALA A 394 1.31 -26.25 5.87
C ALA A 394 1.39 -25.75 4.43
N ILE A 395 2.08 -24.65 4.20
CA ILE A 395 2.28 -24.04 2.88
C ILE A 395 3.78 -23.87 2.69
N SER A 396 4.35 -24.50 1.67
CA SER A 396 5.81 -24.49 1.46
C SER A 396 6.15 -24.59 -0.02
N ALA A 397 7.24 -23.94 -0.41
CA ALA A 397 7.80 -24.06 -1.75
C ALA A 397 9.33 -23.96 -1.74
N SER A 398 9.98 -24.61 -2.68
CA SER A 398 11.37 -24.35 -3.05
C SER A 398 11.39 -23.13 -3.96
N VAL A 399 12.04 -22.06 -3.51
CA VAL A 399 12.01 -20.74 -4.18
C VAL A 399 13.43 -20.39 -4.63
N PRO A 400 13.67 -20.11 -5.90
CA PRO A 400 15.00 -19.73 -6.39
C PRO A 400 15.43 -18.38 -5.78
N ALA A 401 16.71 -18.04 -5.94
CA ALA A 401 17.24 -16.73 -5.58
C ALA A 401 16.36 -15.61 -6.18
N HIS A 402 16.03 -14.62 -5.37
CA HIS A 402 15.17 -13.47 -5.69
C HIS A 402 13.76 -13.86 -6.19
N GLY A 403 13.36 -15.13 -6.01
CA GLY A 403 12.08 -15.66 -6.48
C GLY A 403 10.92 -15.45 -5.50
N VAL A 404 9.69 -15.50 -6.02
CA VAL A 404 8.45 -15.58 -5.25
C VAL A 404 7.61 -16.75 -5.75
N ALA A 405 7.29 -17.70 -4.85
CA ALA A 405 6.21 -18.65 -5.10
C ALA A 405 4.89 -18.04 -4.60
N ALA A 406 3.90 -17.95 -5.47
CA ALA A 406 2.65 -17.28 -5.17
C ALA A 406 1.47 -18.23 -5.24
N PHE A 407 0.66 -18.25 -4.18
CA PHE A 407 -0.53 -19.12 -4.08
C PHE A 407 -1.77 -18.31 -3.71
N ARG A 408 -2.91 -18.71 -4.25
CA ARG A 408 -4.20 -18.38 -3.66
C ARG A 408 -4.64 -19.54 -2.78
N VAL A 409 -4.91 -19.26 -1.51
CA VAL A 409 -5.32 -20.24 -0.51
C VAL A 409 -6.80 -20.09 -0.28
N THR A 410 -7.57 -21.13 -0.61
CA THR A 410 -9.01 -21.22 -0.39
C THR A 410 -9.33 -22.33 0.60
N GLY A 411 -10.52 -22.31 1.17
CA GLY A 411 -10.92 -23.19 2.28
C GLY A 411 -10.58 -22.55 3.64
N GLY A 412 -11.24 -23.02 4.68
CA GLY A 412 -11.15 -22.42 5.99
C GLY A 412 -11.94 -21.11 6.12
N SER A 413 -11.78 -20.46 7.26
CA SER A 413 -12.42 -19.18 7.58
C SER A 413 -11.39 -18.15 8.00
N PRO A 414 -11.56 -16.86 7.67
CA PRO A 414 -10.69 -15.81 8.17
C PRO A 414 -10.61 -15.81 9.69
N ILE A 415 -9.40 -15.71 10.23
CA ILE A 415 -9.18 -15.54 11.66
C ILE A 415 -9.30 -14.05 11.97
N ALA A 416 -10.23 -13.70 12.86
CA ALA A 416 -10.24 -12.38 13.46
C ALA A 416 -9.17 -12.33 14.57
N GLY A 417 -8.39 -11.25 14.62
CA GLY A 417 -7.52 -11.00 15.76
C GLY A 417 -8.34 -10.83 17.04
N THR A 418 -7.78 -11.27 18.17
CA THR A 418 -8.44 -11.09 19.47
C THR A 418 -7.99 -9.77 20.09
N THR A 419 -8.89 -8.81 20.18
CA THR A 419 -8.63 -7.51 20.82
C THR A 419 -8.94 -7.57 22.30
N ALA A 420 -7.99 -7.16 23.14
CA ALA A 420 -8.11 -7.07 24.58
C ALA A 420 -7.08 -6.09 25.14
N ARG A 421 -7.28 -5.62 26.37
CA ARG A 421 -6.22 -4.95 27.13
C ARG A 421 -5.27 -6.00 27.69
N LEU A 422 -3.98 -5.72 27.67
CA LEU A 422 -2.95 -6.51 28.35
C LEU A 422 -2.77 -5.93 29.75
N ARG A 423 -3.26 -6.62 30.77
CA ARG A 423 -3.27 -6.17 32.17
C ARG A 423 -2.16 -6.85 32.96
N GLY A 424 -1.29 -6.07 33.57
CA GLY A 424 -0.17 -6.55 34.38
C GLY A 424 -0.60 -7.07 35.75
N ALA A 425 -0.15 -8.27 36.12
CA ALA A 425 -0.53 -8.93 37.38
C ALA A 425 0.00 -8.17 38.62
N ALA A 426 1.19 -7.57 38.55
CA ALA A 426 1.77 -6.82 39.67
C ALA A 426 1.07 -5.48 39.91
N SER A 427 0.70 -4.76 38.87
CA SER A 427 0.24 -3.37 38.94
C SER A 427 -1.26 -3.21 38.82
N ASN A 428 -1.93 -4.22 38.28
CA ASN A 428 -3.34 -4.16 37.89
C ASN A 428 -3.63 -3.10 36.80
N ARG A 429 -2.58 -2.58 36.14
CA ARG A 429 -2.63 -1.58 35.06
C ARG A 429 -2.47 -2.23 33.68
N CYS A 430 -2.86 -1.49 32.66
CA CYS A 430 -2.89 -1.94 31.29
C CYS A 430 -1.71 -1.40 30.48
N VAL A 431 -1.19 -2.19 29.54
CA VAL A 431 -0.23 -1.74 28.54
C VAL A 431 -0.87 -0.63 27.70
N ASP A 432 -0.19 0.49 27.63
CA ASP A 432 -0.63 1.71 26.96
C ASP A 432 0.48 2.25 26.06
N VAL A 433 0.11 2.85 24.93
CA VAL A 433 1.03 3.69 24.19
C VAL A 433 0.98 5.10 24.78
N GLU A 434 2.10 5.60 25.30
CA GLU A 434 2.17 6.87 26.04
C GLU A 434 1.46 8.01 25.28
N ASN A 435 0.58 8.71 25.98
CA ASN A 435 -0.22 9.84 25.47
C ASN A 435 -1.11 9.50 24.27
N GLY A 436 -1.41 8.24 24.02
CA GLY A 436 -2.17 7.79 22.84
C GLY A 436 -1.46 8.09 21.52
N SER A 437 -0.14 8.25 21.52
CA SER A 437 0.65 8.65 20.37
C SER A 437 0.63 7.59 19.26
N THR A 438 0.30 7.99 18.04
CA THR A 438 0.40 7.14 16.85
C THR A 438 1.75 7.31 16.12
N ALA A 439 2.66 8.10 16.66
CA ALA A 439 4.00 8.30 16.10
C ALA A 439 4.82 7.00 16.11
N ASN A 440 5.72 6.87 15.14
CA ASN A 440 6.67 5.74 15.12
C ASN A 440 7.64 5.88 16.31
N GLY A 441 7.87 4.76 17.01
CA GLY A 441 8.75 4.73 18.17
C GLY A 441 8.14 5.30 19.45
N ALA A 442 6.82 5.48 19.50
CA ALA A 442 6.16 5.90 20.72
C ALA A 442 6.39 4.87 21.84
N ASN A 443 6.70 5.34 23.02
CA ASN A 443 6.96 4.48 24.17
C ASN A 443 5.70 3.71 24.58
N THR A 444 5.91 2.53 25.15
CA THR A 444 4.87 1.82 25.87
C THR A 444 5.15 1.82 27.37
N ALA A 445 4.08 1.96 28.14
CA ALA A 445 4.11 2.00 29.60
C ALA A 445 2.85 1.31 30.15
N ILE A 446 2.80 1.10 31.46
CA ILE A 446 1.55 0.72 32.12
C ILE A 446 0.81 1.99 32.58
N GLN A 447 -0.51 1.99 32.39
CA GLN A 447 -1.41 3.06 32.81
C GLN A 447 -2.68 2.46 33.42
N ASP A 448 -3.45 3.27 34.16
CA ASP A 448 -4.77 2.86 34.61
C ASP A 448 -5.61 2.38 33.43
N CYS A 449 -6.28 1.25 33.58
CA CYS A 449 -7.01 0.64 32.48
C CYS A 449 -8.21 1.49 32.06
N THR A 450 -8.27 1.85 30.78
CA THR A 450 -9.34 2.64 30.16
C THR A 450 -9.86 1.93 28.90
N THR A 451 -10.82 2.54 28.22
CA THR A 451 -11.27 2.10 26.88
C THR A 451 -10.54 2.80 25.74
N ALA A 452 -9.48 3.55 26.04
CA ALA A 452 -8.71 4.27 25.02
C ALA A 452 -8.13 3.32 23.95
N ALA A 453 -8.08 3.77 22.71
CA ALA A 453 -7.54 2.99 21.59
C ALA A 453 -6.07 2.59 21.81
N SER A 454 -5.30 3.38 22.56
CA SER A 454 -3.90 3.11 22.93
C SER A 454 -3.71 1.89 23.84
N GLN A 455 -4.79 1.38 24.45
CA GLN A 455 -4.79 0.19 25.30
C GLN A 455 -5.48 -1.01 24.65
N GLN A 456 -6.02 -0.87 23.43
CA GLN A 456 -6.70 -1.94 22.71
C GLN A 456 -5.70 -2.71 21.83
N TRP A 457 -5.21 -3.82 22.35
CA TRP A 457 -4.20 -4.65 21.69
C TRP A 457 -4.84 -5.86 21.03
N THR A 458 -4.61 -6.01 19.72
CA THR A 458 -5.13 -7.14 18.94
C THR A 458 -4.03 -8.15 18.70
N SER A 459 -4.18 -9.34 19.25
CA SER A 459 -3.25 -10.46 19.01
C SER A 459 -3.63 -11.21 17.74
N TRP A 460 -2.62 -11.51 16.91
CA TRP A 460 -2.76 -12.20 15.65
C TRP A 460 -2.03 -13.55 15.65
N PRO A 461 -2.47 -14.55 14.85
CA PRO A 461 -1.86 -15.88 14.82
C PRO A 461 -0.40 -15.91 14.35
N ASN A 462 0.06 -14.89 13.64
CA ASN A 462 1.47 -14.73 13.26
C ASN A 462 2.36 -14.24 14.41
N GLY A 463 1.79 -14.04 15.60
CA GLY A 463 2.50 -13.58 16.80
C GLY A 463 2.54 -12.06 16.97
N GLU A 464 2.02 -11.29 16.03
CA GLU A 464 1.93 -9.84 16.20
C GLU A 464 0.89 -9.46 17.25
N ILE A 465 1.21 -8.46 18.08
CA ILE A 465 0.29 -7.80 19.01
C ILE A 465 0.18 -6.35 18.52
N ARG A 466 -0.97 -5.99 17.97
CA ARG A 466 -1.18 -4.71 17.27
C ARG A 466 -2.04 -3.74 18.06
N VAL A 467 -1.73 -2.45 17.93
CA VAL A 467 -2.51 -1.31 18.42
C VAL A 467 -2.77 -0.36 17.25
N PHE A 468 -3.84 0.42 17.28
CA PHE A 468 -4.24 1.36 16.20
C PHE A 468 -4.41 0.70 14.81
N GLY A 469 -4.41 -0.64 14.73
CA GLY A 469 -4.56 -1.42 13.51
C GLY A 469 -3.26 -1.70 12.75
N ASP A 470 -2.30 -0.79 12.77
CA ASP A 470 -1.06 -0.84 11.97
C ASP A 470 0.25 -0.85 12.77
N LYS A 471 0.19 -0.53 14.05
CA LYS A 471 1.36 -0.55 14.94
C LYS A 471 1.46 -1.87 15.67
N CYS A 472 2.66 -2.40 15.80
CA CYS A 472 2.99 -3.59 16.56
C CYS A 472 3.74 -3.23 17.85
N LEU A 473 3.53 -4.03 18.87
CA LEU A 473 4.41 -4.07 20.03
C LEU A 473 5.80 -4.52 19.56
N ASP A 474 6.83 -3.71 19.78
CA ASP A 474 8.14 -3.83 19.10
C ASP A 474 9.28 -3.75 20.11
N ALA A 475 10.20 -4.72 20.07
CA ALA A 475 11.47 -4.60 20.78
C ALA A 475 12.40 -3.68 19.98
N ASN A 476 12.59 -2.46 20.47
CA ASN A 476 13.25 -1.36 19.76
C ASN A 476 14.61 -1.76 19.16
N ASN A 477 14.83 -1.38 17.91
CA ASN A 477 16.05 -1.66 17.15
C ASN A 477 16.42 -3.16 17.11
N GLN A 478 15.43 -4.06 17.16
CA GLN A 478 15.64 -5.52 17.22
C GLN A 478 16.52 -5.96 18.40
N GLY A 479 16.53 -5.17 19.49
CA GLY A 479 17.36 -5.44 20.66
C GLY A 479 17.04 -6.79 21.31
N THR A 480 18.08 -7.48 21.76
CA THR A 480 18.01 -8.83 22.37
C THR A 480 18.56 -8.89 23.79
N THR A 481 18.77 -7.74 24.42
CA THR A 481 19.36 -7.63 25.76
C THR A 481 18.34 -7.14 26.79
N ASN A 482 18.59 -7.46 28.06
CA ASN A 482 17.81 -6.91 29.17
C ASN A 482 17.82 -5.38 29.14
N GLY A 483 16.66 -4.76 29.36
CA GLY A 483 16.49 -3.32 29.29
C GLY A 483 16.19 -2.77 27.89
N THR A 484 16.17 -3.63 26.84
CA THR A 484 15.68 -3.19 25.51
C THR A 484 14.28 -2.64 25.67
N ARG A 485 14.07 -1.40 25.23
CA ARG A 485 12.76 -0.73 25.32
C ARG A 485 11.75 -1.42 24.42
N VAL A 486 10.51 -1.49 24.88
CA VAL A 486 9.38 -1.90 24.06
C VAL A 486 8.60 -0.66 23.66
N ILE A 487 8.34 -0.52 22.37
CA ILE A 487 7.74 0.64 21.72
C ILE A 487 6.56 0.22 20.84
N SER A 488 5.83 1.17 20.30
CA SER A 488 4.92 0.94 19.18
C SER A 488 5.63 1.35 17.88
N TRP A 489 5.70 0.41 16.95
CA TRP A 489 6.32 0.60 15.64
C TRP A 489 5.44 0.01 14.54
N PRO A 490 5.43 0.55 13.31
CA PRO A 490 4.69 -0.08 12.23
C PRO A 490 5.02 -1.55 12.05
N CYS A 491 3.98 -2.37 11.87
CA CYS A 491 4.15 -3.81 11.68
C CYS A 491 4.92 -4.08 10.39
N ASN A 492 6.03 -4.82 10.50
CA ASN A 492 6.93 -5.13 9.39
C ASN A 492 7.23 -6.64 9.24
N GLY A 493 6.64 -7.47 10.11
CA GLY A 493 6.79 -8.94 10.10
C GLY A 493 8.08 -9.46 10.73
N GLN A 494 8.97 -8.59 11.24
CA GLN A 494 10.24 -9.00 11.85
C GLN A 494 10.04 -9.71 13.19
N ALA A 495 11.03 -10.51 13.59
CA ALA A 495 10.94 -11.34 14.79
C ALA A 495 10.81 -10.52 16.09
N ASN A 496 11.37 -9.30 16.16
CA ASN A 496 11.25 -8.40 17.30
C ASN A 496 9.81 -7.87 17.53
N GLN A 497 8.90 -8.07 16.57
CA GLN A 497 7.47 -7.73 16.67
C GLN A 497 6.58 -8.96 16.87
N ARG A 498 7.17 -10.15 16.96
CA ARG A 498 6.43 -11.40 17.19
C ARG A 498 6.56 -11.82 18.66
N TRP A 499 5.44 -12.17 19.25
CA TRP A 499 5.32 -12.48 20.67
C TRP A 499 4.51 -13.76 20.87
N THR A 500 4.93 -14.56 21.80
CA THR A 500 4.16 -15.72 22.28
C THR A 500 3.59 -15.38 23.65
N VAL A 501 2.27 -15.53 23.78
CA VAL A 501 1.60 -15.42 25.08
C VAL A 501 1.56 -16.82 25.67
N GLU A 502 2.34 -17.03 26.71
CA GLU A 502 2.50 -18.34 27.37
C GLU A 502 1.32 -18.62 28.30
N ALA A 503 1.11 -19.90 28.63
CA ALA A 503 0.02 -20.33 29.51
C ALA A 503 0.13 -19.76 30.94
N ASP A 504 1.33 -19.44 31.37
CA ASP A 504 1.63 -18.85 32.68
C ASP A 504 1.44 -17.32 32.71
N GLY A 505 0.98 -16.73 31.63
CA GLY A 505 0.75 -15.30 31.46
C GLY A 505 1.98 -14.48 31.06
N SER A 506 3.16 -15.09 30.86
CA SER A 506 4.29 -14.35 30.30
C SER A 506 4.08 -14.07 28.82
N VAL A 507 4.65 -12.95 28.32
CA VAL A 507 4.63 -12.56 26.92
C VAL A 507 6.08 -12.53 26.45
N ARG A 508 6.47 -13.51 25.63
CA ARG A 508 7.87 -13.73 25.23
C ARG A 508 8.10 -13.23 23.81
N ASN A 509 9.16 -12.42 23.63
CA ASN A 509 9.58 -11.94 22.32
C ASN A 509 10.29 -13.04 21.51
N ALA A 510 9.93 -13.21 20.24
CA ALA A 510 10.47 -14.28 19.40
C ALA A 510 11.94 -14.04 19.00
N ASN A 511 12.38 -12.78 18.85
CA ASN A 511 13.75 -12.44 18.49
C ASN A 511 14.72 -12.65 19.66
N ALA A 512 14.33 -12.17 20.84
CA ALA A 512 15.21 -12.13 22.02
C ALA A 512 15.06 -13.35 22.92
N GLY A 513 13.93 -14.06 22.87
CA GLY A 513 13.58 -15.08 23.86
C GLY A 513 13.33 -14.52 25.27
N LEU A 514 13.31 -13.17 25.42
CA LEU A 514 13.07 -12.45 26.67
C LEU A 514 11.59 -12.14 26.85
N CYS A 515 11.19 -11.83 28.08
CA CYS A 515 9.81 -11.52 28.45
C CYS A 515 9.53 -10.01 28.44
N LEU A 516 8.31 -9.64 28.11
CA LEU A 516 7.75 -8.31 28.32
C LEU A 516 7.70 -8.04 29.82
N ASP A 517 8.39 -7.02 30.26
CA ASP A 517 8.65 -6.71 31.66
C ASP A 517 8.31 -5.25 31.95
N VAL A 518 7.79 -4.98 33.15
CA VAL A 518 7.67 -3.61 33.63
C VAL A 518 9.01 -3.23 34.29
N GLU A 519 9.68 -2.23 33.73
CA GLU A 519 11.02 -1.79 34.15
C GLU A 519 11.10 -1.61 35.66
N ARG A 520 12.10 -2.25 36.31
CA ARG A 520 12.35 -2.21 37.76
C ARG A 520 11.15 -2.64 38.62
N SER A 521 10.31 -3.52 38.08
CA SER A 521 9.07 -3.98 38.73
C SER A 521 8.15 -2.82 39.17
N GLY A 522 8.17 -1.71 38.41
CA GLY A 522 7.34 -0.52 38.71
C GLY A 522 5.84 -0.84 38.65
N THR A 523 5.06 -0.22 39.54
CA THR A 523 3.61 -0.40 39.58
C THR A 523 2.84 0.90 39.34
N ALA A 524 3.54 2.03 39.21
CA ALA A 524 2.93 3.34 38.98
C ALA A 524 2.57 3.56 37.50
N ASN A 525 1.61 4.46 37.23
CA ASN A 525 1.37 4.99 35.90
C ASN A 525 2.66 5.55 35.29
N GLY A 526 2.90 5.27 34.02
CA GLY A 526 4.11 5.68 33.30
C GLY A 526 5.31 4.76 33.50
N SER A 527 5.19 3.66 34.28
CA SER A 527 6.29 2.67 34.37
C SER A 527 6.46 2.01 33.00
N ARG A 528 7.67 2.09 32.44
CA ARG A 528 8.00 1.69 31.09
C ARG A 528 8.00 0.19 30.90
N LEU A 529 7.80 -0.25 29.66
CA LEU A 529 7.94 -1.63 29.25
C LEU A 529 9.31 -1.86 28.60
N VAL A 530 9.93 -2.97 28.99
CA VAL A 530 11.24 -3.40 28.49
C VAL A 530 11.24 -4.91 28.24
N LEU A 531 12.25 -5.40 27.54
CA LEU A 531 12.59 -6.81 27.55
C LEU A 531 13.43 -7.13 28.77
N TRP A 532 13.15 -8.26 29.41
CA TRP A 532 13.97 -8.78 30.50
C TRP A 532 14.00 -10.31 30.51
N THR A 533 15.07 -10.88 31.05
CA THR A 533 15.15 -12.34 31.26
C THR A 533 13.89 -12.83 31.96
N CYS A 534 13.24 -13.84 31.40
CA CYS A 534 12.03 -14.42 31.98
C CYS A 534 12.35 -15.03 33.35
N ASN A 535 11.80 -14.51 34.41
CA ASN A 535 12.09 -14.89 35.80
C ASN A 535 10.82 -15.33 36.57
N GLY A 536 9.66 -15.34 35.92
CA GLY A 536 8.39 -15.78 36.49
C GLY A 536 7.74 -14.80 37.48
N GLN A 537 8.34 -13.62 37.73
CA GLN A 537 7.77 -12.63 38.63
C GLN A 537 6.52 -11.97 38.06
N SER A 538 5.69 -11.40 38.96
CA SER A 538 4.39 -10.83 38.61
C SER A 538 4.45 -9.62 37.67
N ASN A 539 5.58 -8.86 37.62
CA ASN A 539 5.81 -7.76 36.67
C ASN A 539 6.03 -8.23 35.22
N GLN A 540 6.15 -9.55 34.99
CA GLN A 540 6.23 -10.18 33.67
C GLN A 540 4.95 -10.97 33.31
N LYS A 541 3.92 -10.92 34.15
CA LYS A 541 2.68 -11.67 33.93
C LYS A 541 1.55 -10.73 33.49
N TRP A 542 0.89 -11.16 32.45
CA TRP A 542 -0.12 -10.39 31.75
C TRP A 542 -1.39 -11.21 31.55
N SER A 543 -2.53 -10.61 31.78
CA SER A 543 -3.84 -11.18 31.47
C SER A 543 -4.55 -10.35 30.41
N ARG A 544 -5.42 -10.98 29.65
CA ARG A 544 -6.31 -10.29 28.72
C ARG A 544 -7.60 -9.90 29.44
N SER A 545 -8.05 -8.64 29.29
CA SER A 545 -9.24 -8.11 29.94
C SER A 545 -10.08 -7.21 29.03
#